data_876cd7a45662bef363e4a3d41c24840d
#
_entry.id   876cd7a45662bef363e4a3d41c24840d
#
_cell.length_a   1.000
_cell.length_b   1.000
_cell.length_c   1.000
_cell.angle_alpha   90.00
_cell.angle_beta   90.00
_cell.angle_gamma   90.00
#
_symmetry.space_group_name_H-M   'P 1'
#
loop_
_entity.id
_entity.type
_entity.pdbx_description
1 polymer ?
#
loop_
_entity_poly.entity_id
_entity_poly.type
_entity_poly.pdbx_seq_one_letter_code
_entity_poly.pdbx_strand_id
1 'polypeptide(L)'
;MKIDIHVHTRKIKTGDAPTRNIEAEKFIEIMKNTDVKIMAITNHNHFDVTQYEVFREGIKDHCQLWPGIELDVFENDKSGHLIVICNPINHEEFDKRVKALIAEKNVDTFTCSIKEMVDSFDDLDCVYVAHYFVKKPNIGDEELELLGNQIANKKRIIKEATNSISAGIYISHGHNSIYGSDVHDWDSYIKESENLPELRLPVESFEQFTLLLEKDEATINTLLNSKTKENVELVPFTVAD
;
A
#
# COMPACT_ATOMS: atom_id res chain seq x y z
N MET A 1 -6.09 -10.99 -8.25
CA MET A 1 -6.73 -10.35 -7.06
C MET A 1 -6.41 -8.87 -7.10
N LYS A 2 -7.42 -8.00 -6.86
CA LYS A 2 -7.22 -6.54 -6.85
C LYS A 2 -6.55 -6.08 -5.55
N ILE A 3 -5.69 -5.08 -5.67
CA ILE A 3 -4.95 -4.48 -4.56
C ILE A 3 -5.00 -2.95 -4.63
N ASP A 4 -5.19 -2.30 -3.49
CA ASP A 4 -5.12 -0.86 -3.34
C ASP A 4 -4.19 -0.48 -2.18
N ILE A 5 -3.04 0.07 -2.49
CA ILE A 5 -2.00 0.38 -1.52
C ILE A 5 -1.93 1.85 -1.11
N HIS A 6 -2.85 2.68 -1.62
CA HIS A 6 -2.87 4.11 -1.34
C HIS A 6 -4.31 4.58 -1.10
N VAL A 7 -4.75 4.51 0.16
CA VAL A 7 -6.13 4.82 0.53
C VAL A 7 -6.18 5.76 1.72
N HIS A 8 -6.98 6.83 1.60
CA HIS A 8 -7.26 7.76 2.68
C HIS A 8 -8.65 7.51 3.25
N THR A 9 -8.73 7.41 4.57
CA THR A 9 -9.98 7.19 5.32
C THR A 9 -10.36 8.39 6.19
N ARG A 10 -9.48 9.39 6.23
CA ARG A 10 -9.67 10.63 6.99
C ARG A 10 -9.11 11.84 6.24
N LYS A 11 -9.81 12.96 6.40
CA LYS A 11 -9.26 14.28 6.14
C LYS A 11 -8.33 14.63 7.31
N ILE A 12 -7.04 14.69 7.08
CA ILE A 12 -6.03 15.04 8.10
C ILE A 12 -5.49 16.44 7.86
N LYS A 13 -5.00 16.72 6.63
CA LYS A 13 -4.48 18.03 6.27
C LYS A 13 -5.59 19.01 5.91
N THR A 14 -5.31 20.29 6.06
CA THR A 14 -6.26 21.37 5.68
C THR A 14 -6.66 21.27 4.21
N GLY A 15 -5.73 20.87 3.33
CA GLY A 15 -5.94 20.69 1.88
C GLY A 15 -6.68 19.41 1.48
N ASP A 16 -6.87 18.46 2.38
CA ASP A 16 -7.53 17.19 2.07
C ASP A 16 -9.02 17.38 1.78
N ALA A 17 -9.56 16.61 0.86
CA ALA A 17 -10.99 16.59 0.56
C ALA A 17 -11.80 16.11 1.78
N PRO A 18 -12.89 16.79 2.17
CA PRO A 18 -13.76 16.34 3.27
C PRO A 18 -14.37 14.96 3.02
N THR A 19 -14.56 14.59 1.75
CA THR A 19 -15.10 13.30 1.29
C THR A 19 -14.16 12.12 1.47
N ARG A 20 -12.91 12.36 1.95
CA ARG A 20 -12.00 11.31 2.45
C ARG A 20 -12.45 10.72 3.79
N ASN A 21 -13.21 11.46 4.59
CA ASN A 21 -13.75 10.92 5.83
C ASN A 21 -14.77 9.82 5.55
N ILE A 22 -14.60 8.69 6.21
CA ILE A 22 -15.56 7.59 6.12
C ILE A 22 -15.80 6.96 7.49
N GLU A 23 -17.08 6.69 7.78
CA GLU A 23 -17.49 5.97 8.98
C GLU A 23 -17.38 4.45 8.76
N ALA A 24 -17.24 3.70 9.87
CA ALA A 24 -16.95 2.28 9.81
C ALA A 24 -18.00 1.46 9.05
N GLU A 25 -19.28 1.70 9.31
CA GLU A 25 -20.38 1.00 8.67
C GLU A 25 -20.36 1.19 7.15
N LYS A 26 -20.17 2.45 6.71
CA LYS A 26 -20.08 2.78 5.28
C LYS A 26 -18.84 2.19 4.61
N PHE A 27 -17.68 2.25 5.28
CA PHE A 27 -16.46 1.63 4.79
C PHE A 27 -16.64 0.12 4.57
N ILE A 28 -17.19 -0.59 5.57
CA ILE A 28 -17.43 -2.02 5.51
C ILE A 28 -18.42 -2.37 4.39
N GLU A 29 -19.50 -1.58 4.24
CA GLU A 29 -20.49 -1.76 3.18
C GLU A 29 -19.84 -1.60 1.79
N ILE A 30 -19.08 -0.52 1.57
CA ILE A 30 -18.39 -0.26 0.30
C ILE A 30 -17.42 -1.41 0.00
N MET A 31 -16.57 -1.79 0.94
CA MET A 31 -15.57 -2.82 0.73
C MET A 31 -16.19 -4.17 0.34
N LYS A 32 -17.30 -4.57 0.96
CA LYS A 32 -18.02 -5.79 0.61
C LYS A 32 -18.62 -5.78 -0.80
N ASN A 33 -18.78 -4.61 -1.40
CA ASN A 33 -19.26 -4.43 -2.78
C ASN A 33 -18.11 -4.24 -3.80
N THR A 34 -16.86 -4.47 -3.43
CA THR A 34 -15.69 -4.41 -4.32
C THR A 34 -15.04 -5.79 -4.44
N ASP A 35 -14.18 -5.96 -5.46
CA ASP A 35 -13.31 -7.14 -5.62
C ASP A 35 -11.91 -6.93 -5.02
N VAL A 36 -11.70 -5.87 -4.24
CA VAL A 36 -10.41 -5.57 -3.60
C VAL A 36 -10.14 -6.59 -2.51
N LYS A 37 -8.99 -7.24 -2.57
CA LYS A 37 -8.58 -8.30 -1.62
C LYS A 37 -7.43 -7.89 -0.72
N ILE A 38 -6.71 -6.85 -1.09
CA ILE A 38 -5.64 -6.25 -0.28
C ILE A 38 -5.82 -4.74 -0.33
N MET A 39 -5.79 -4.09 0.84
CA MET A 39 -5.85 -2.64 0.96
C MET A 39 -4.87 -2.15 2.02
N ALA A 40 -4.23 -1.00 1.79
CA ALA A 40 -3.47 -0.31 2.83
C ALA A 40 -4.10 1.06 3.13
N ILE A 41 -4.36 1.34 4.42
CA ILE A 41 -4.76 2.69 4.86
C ILE A 41 -3.50 3.53 5.01
N THR A 42 -3.44 4.67 4.33
CA THR A 42 -2.24 5.50 4.23
C THR A 42 -2.57 6.99 4.36
N ASN A 43 -3.25 7.38 5.43
CA ASN A 43 -3.59 8.79 5.66
C ASN A 43 -2.33 9.67 5.74
N HIS A 44 -2.44 10.91 5.31
CA HIS A 44 -1.36 11.90 5.37
C HIS A 44 -0.84 12.09 6.80
N ASN A 45 0.44 11.83 7.05
CA ASN A 45 1.11 12.07 8.34
C ASN A 45 0.29 11.59 9.55
N HIS A 46 -0.50 10.54 9.40
CA HIS A 46 -1.40 10.08 10.46
C HIS A 46 -1.75 8.60 10.32
N PHE A 47 -1.73 7.88 11.45
CA PHE A 47 -2.29 6.56 11.59
C PHE A 47 -3.18 6.51 12.83
N ASP A 48 -4.36 5.92 12.71
CA ASP A 48 -5.33 5.73 13.80
C ASP A 48 -5.55 4.24 14.00
N VAL A 49 -4.90 3.68 15.00
CA VAL A 49 -4.98 2.25 15.32
C VAL A 49 -6.40 1.81 15.63
N THR A 50 -7.19 2.66 16.31
CA THR A 50 -8.57 2.32 16.68
C THR A 50 -9.46 2.21 15.44
N GLN A 51 -9.36 3.18 14.51
CA GLN A 51 -10.07 3.09 13.23
C GLN A 51 -9.63 1.88 12.43
N TYR A 52 -8.31 1.65 12.34
CA TYR A 52 -7.74 0.51 11.63
C TYR A 52 -8.28 -0.83 12.14
N GLU A 53 -8.30 -1.05 13.46
CA GLU A 53 -8.79 -2.29 14.07
C GLU A 53 -10.28 -2.53 13.77
N VAL A 54 -11.12 -1.50 13.90
CA VAL A 54 -12.53 -1.58 13.57
C VAL A 54 -12.76 -1.93 12.10
N PHE A 55 -12.03 -1.28 11.20
CA PHE A 55 -12.14 -1.53 9.76
C PHE A 55 -11.64 -2.93 9.41
N ARG A 56 -10.48 -3.32 9.95
CA ARG A 56 -9.88 -4.65 9.75
C ARG A 56 -10.83 -5.76 10.18
N GLU A 57 -11.41 -5.67 11.37
CA GLU A 57 -12.36 -6.67 11.86
C GLU A 57 -13.63 -6.74 11.01
N GLY A 58 -14.12 -5.58 10.53
CA GLY A 58 -15.34 -5.51 9.70
C GLY A 58 -15.21 -6.12 8.31
N ILE A 59 -13.99 -6.21 7.76
CA ILE A 59 -13.75 -6.72 6.39
C ILE A 59 -12.83 -7.95 6.34
N LYS A 60 -12.46 -8.54 7.48
CA LYS A 60 -11.45 -9.63 7.59
C LYS A 60 -11.72 -10.85 6.70
N ASP A 61 -12.99 -11.16 6.45
CA ASP A 61 -13.39 -12.28 5.60
C ASP A 61 -13.44 -11.92 4.11
N HIS A 62 -13.20 -10.65 3.77
CA HIS A 62 -13.30 -10.12 2.41
C HIS A 62 -12.00 -9.58 1.87
N CYS A 63 -11.28 -8.79 2.68
CA CYS A 63 -10.10 -8.05 2.28
C CYS A 63 -9.06 -8.05 3.41
N GLN A 64 -7.79 -8.23 3.06
CA GLN A 64 -6.67 -7.99 3.97
C GLN A 64 -6.46 -6.49 4.10
N LEU A 65 -6.56 -5.95 5.31
CA LEU A 65 -6.27 -4.54 5.58
C LEU A 65 -4.88 -4.41 6.20
N TRP A 66 -4.03 -3.59 5.59
CA TRP A 66 -2.67 -3.33 6.05
C TRP A 66 -2.54 -1.93 6.64
N PRO A 67 -1.80 -1.77 7.76
CA PRO A 67 -1.54 -0.47 8.35
C PRO A 67 -0.46 0.26 7.54
N GLY A 68 -0.66 1.55 7.32
CA GLY A 68 0.29 2.38 6.60
C GLY A 68 0.11 3.86 6.91
N ILE A 69 0.99 4.65 6.33
CA ILE A 69 1.00 6.11 6.43
C ILE A 69 1.61 6.72 5.18
N GLU A 70 1.07 7.82 4.69
CA GLU A 70 1.72 8.65 3.67
C GLU A 70 2.44 9.80 4.37
N LEU A 71 3.76 9.82 4.28
CA LEU A 71 4.62 10.82 4.90
C LEU A 71 5.06 11.88 3.90
N ASP A 72 4.99 13.14 4.33
CA ASP A 72 5.73 14.20 3.67
C ASP A 72 7.21 14.08 4.00
N VAL A 73 8.01 13.87 2.98
CA VAL A 73 9.47 13.74 3.11
C VAL A 73 10.16 14.96 2.49
N PHE A 74 11.17 15.45 3.19
CA PHE A 74 12.04 16.53 2.67
C PHE A 74 13.50 16.05 2.69
N GLU A 75 14.08 15.95 1.50
CA GLU A 75 15.46 15.49 1.30
C GLU A 75 16.10 16.25 0.15
N ASN A 76 17.37 16.64 0.27
CA ASN A 76 18.12 17.34 -0.78
C ASN A 76 17.39 18.56 -1.39
N ASP A 77 16.76 19.39 -0.55
CA ASP A 77 15.94 20.55 -0.96
C ASP A 77 14.72 20.21 -1.81
N LYS A 78 14.26 18.96 -1.77
CA LYS A 78 13.06 18.49 -2.46
C LYS A 78 12.04 17.94 -1.48
N SER A 79 10.78 18.23 -1.74
CA SER A 79 9.64 17.63 -1.04
C SER A 79 9.04 16.51 -1.88
N GLY A 80 8.67 15.41 -1.24
CA GLY A 80 7.98 14.29 -1.89
C GLY A 80 7.13 13.51 -0.89
N HIS A 81 6.33 12.57 -1.41
CA HIS A 81 5.57 11.65 -0.57
C HIS A 81 6.18 10.26 -0.60
N LEU A 82 6.28 9.67 0.57
CA LEU A 82 6.67 8.28 0.80
C LEU A 82 5.60 7.59 1.65
N ILE A 83 5.04 6.52 1.11
CA ILE A 83 4.12 5.67 1.85
C ILE A 83 4.92 4.58 2.53
N VAL A 84 4.68 4.37 3.82
CA VAL A 84 5.19 3.23 4.59
C VAL A 84 4.03 2.32 4.90
N ILE A 85 4.10 1.06 4.47
CA ILE A 85 3.10 0.03 4.76
C ILE A 85 3.77 -1.01 5.64
N CYS A 86 3.23 -1.24 6.83
CA CYS A 86 3.79 -2.12 7.84
C CYS A 86 3.09 -3.48 7.85
N ASN A 87 3.82 -4.52 8.24
CA ASN A 87 3.21 -5.82 8.49
C ASN A 87 2.09 -5.69 9.54
N PRO A 88 0.87 -6.19 9.25
CA PRO A 88 -0.28 -6.10 10.16
C PRO A 88 -0.05 -6.63 11.58
N ILE A 89 0.92 -7.52 11.77
CA ILE A 89 1.26 -8.04 13.11
C ILE A 89 1.88 -6.96 14.00
N ASN A 90 2.47 -5.93 13.42
CA ASN A 90 3.17 -4.86 14.11
C ASN A 90 2.33 -3.56 14.23
N HIS A 91 1.03 -3.59 13.94
CA HIS A 91 0.20 -2.36 13.83
C HIS A 91 0.17 -1.51 15.10
N GLU A 92 0.20 -2.11 16.30
CA GLU A 92 0.23 -1.36 17.56
C GLU A 92 1.58 -0.64 17.78
N GLU A 93 2.69 -1.31 17.46
CA GLU A 93 4.01 -0.68 17.55
C GLU A 93 4.19 0.37 16.44
N PHE A 94 3.65 0.13 15.26
CA PHE A 94 3.60 1.11 14.18
C PHE A 94 2.87 2.39 14.60
N ASP A 95 1.72 2.29 15.28
CA ASP A 95 0.99 3.43 15.83
C ASP A 95 1.85 4.26 16.81
N LYS A 96 2.54 3.57 17.72
CA LYS A 96 3.44 4.25 18.68
C LYS A 96 4.57 4.99 17.96
N ARG A 97 5.18 4.36 16.94
CA ARG A 97 6.28 4.96 16.18
C ARG A 97 5.80 6.16 15.34
N VAL A 98 4.61 6.07 14.72
CA VAL A 98 3.97 7.19 14.03
C VAL A 98 3.74 8.36 14.99
N LYS A 99 3.16 8.10 16.16
CA LYS A 99 2.93 9.12 17.18
C LYS A 99 4.24 9.75 17.68
N ALA A 100 5.28 8.98 17.82
CA ALA A 100 6.60 9.48 18.25
C ALA A 100 7.27 10.34 17.16
N LEU A 101 7.19 9.93 15.88
CA LEU A 101 7.79 10.66 14.76
C LEU A 101 7.10 12.01 14.52
N ILE A 102 5.77 12.03 14.59
CA ILE A 102 4.98 13.24 14.34
C ILE A 102 4.90 14.08 15.61
N ALA A 103 4.75 13.45 16.79
CA ALA A 103 4.63 14.08 18.11
C ALA A 103 3.66 15.28 18.12
N GLU A 104 4.10 16.42 18.65
CA GLU A 104 3.32 17.67 18.72
C GLU A 104 3.45 18.55 17.46
N LYS A 105 4.02 18.01 16.37
CA LYS A 105 4.22 18.75 15.12
C LYS A 105 2.88 18.97 14.42
N ASN A 106 2.75 20.10 13.72
CA ASN A 106 1.57 20.38 12.91
C ASN A 106 1.57 19.50 11.66
N VAL A 107 0.51 18.75 11.45
CA VAL A 107 0.37 17.79 10.34
C VAL A 107 0.43 18.43 8.95
N ASP A 108 0.00 19.71 8.82
CA ASP A 108 0.04 20.46 7.56
C ASP A 108 1.48 20.88 7.14
N THR A 109 2.37 21.01 8.10
CA THR A 109 3.76 21.47 7.88
C THR A 109 4.79 20.42 8.27
N PHE A 110 4.33 19.26 8.74
CA PHE A 110 5.22 18.17 9.09
C PHE A 110 5.99 17.67 7.87
N THR A 111 7.27 17.53 8.03
CA THR A 111 8.14 16.77 7.11
C THR A 111 9.16 15.98 7.93
N CYS A 112 9.63 14.88 7.39
CA CYS A 112 10.77 14.14 7.92
C CYS A 112 11.80 13.87 6.82
N SER A 113 13.05 13.62 7.21
CA SER A 113 14.05 13.08 6.30
C SER A 113 13.82 11.59 6.05
N ILE A 114 14.41 11.06 4.98
CA ILE A 114 14.42 9.61 4.71
C ILE A 114 15.03 8.86 5.89
N LYS A 115 16.09 9.40 6.48
CA LYS A 115 16.76 8.79 7.64
C LYS A 115 15.82 8.68 8.85
N GLU A 116 15.13 9.76 9.22
CA GLU A 116 14.17 9.76 10.35
C GLU A 116 13.05 8.74 10.13
N MET A 117 12.55 8.63 8.90
CA MET A 117 11.54 7.64 8.54
C MET A 117 12.09 6.21 8.67
N VAL A 118 13.27 5.91 8.12
CA VAL A 118 13.88 4.58 8.19
C VAL A 118 14.18 4.20 9.63
N ASP A 119 14.80 5.10 10.41
CA ASP A 119 15.08 4.89 11.84
C ASP A 119 13.80 4.59 12.64
N SER A 120 12.65 5.09 12.17
CA SER A 120 11.36 4.86 12.84
C SER A 120 10.70 3.53 12.48
N PHE A 121 10.90 2.97 11.28
CA PHE A 121 10.03 1.91 10.77
C PHE A 121 10.73 0.67 10.20
N ASP A 122 12.03 0.70 9.83
CA ASP A 122 12.67 -0.39 9.08
C ASP A 122 12.70 -1.73 9.83
N ASP A 123 12.71 -1.70 11.16
CA ASP A 123 12.66 -2.89 12.03
C ASP A 123 11.23 -3.49 12.19
N LEU A 124 10.20 -2.85 11.64
CA LEU A 124 8.80 -3.29 11.73
C LEU A 124 8.32 -4.14 10.55
N ASP A 125 9.21 -4.61 9.70
CA ASP A 125 8.88 -5.37 8.48
C ASP A 125 7.97 -4.54 7.53
N CYS A 126 8.53 -3.45 6.98
CA CYS A 126 7.81 -2.51 6.14
C CYS A 126 8.10 -2.65 4.65
N VAL A 127 7.18 -2.11 3.84
CA VAL A 127 7.32 -1.84 2.41
C VAL A 127 7.20 -0.33 2.19
N TYR A 128 8.00 0.21 1.27
CA TYR A 128 8.09 1.63 0.99
C TYR A 128 7.58 1.92 -0.41
N VAL A 129 6.57 2.79 -0.53
CA VAL A 129 5.98 3.17 -1.81
C VAL A 129 6.22 4.65 -2.06
N ALA A 130 6.99 4.97 -3.08
CA ALA A 130 7.38 6.33 -3.39
C ALA A 130 6.52 6.90 -4.51
N HIS A 131 5.93 8.07 -4.31
CA HIS A 131 5.43 8.86 -5.43
C HIS A 131 6.57 9.09 -6.42
N TYR A 132 6.42 8.64 -7.65
CA TYR A 132 7.53 8.64 -8.60
C TYR A 132 7.17 9.34 -9.90
N PHE A 133 8.09 10.12 -10.40
CA PHE A 133 8.08 10.82 -11.70
C PHE A 133 6.80 11.65 -11.97
N VAL A 134 5.73 11.03 -12.42
CA VAL A 134 4.45 11.72 -12.76
C VAL A 134 3.53 11.90 -11.56
N LYS A 135 3.62 11.05 -10.54
CA LYS A 135 2.85 11.18 -9.28
C LYS A 135 3.52 12.26 -8.41
N LYS A 136 2.78 13.32 -8.09
CA LYS A 136 3.31 14.50 -7.38
C LYS A 136 2.70 14.67 -5.98
N PRO A 137 3.47 15.24 -5.01
CA PRO A 137 4.91 15.55 -5.07
C PRO A 137 5.76 14.27 -5.09
N ASN A 138 6.81 14.25 -5.90
CA ASN A 138 7.56 13.02 -6.19
C ASN A 138 8.94 12.96 -5.53
N ILE A 139 9.37 11.74 -5.24
CA ILE A 139 10.73 11.36 -4.88
C ILE A 139 11.53 11.08 -6.17
N GLY A 140 12.77 11.55 -6.27
CA GLY A 140 13.67 11.30 -7.37
C GLY A 140 14.52 10.04 -7.20
N ASP A 141 15.30 9.70 -8.23
CA ASP A 141 16.17 8.51 -8.18
C ASP A 141 17.28 8.63 -7.13
N GLU A 142 17.82 9.84 -6.89
CA GLU A 142 18.83 10.08 -5.86
C GLU A 142 18.28 9.79 -4.45
N GLU A 143 17.08 10.26 -4.16
CA GLU A 143 16.40 10.03 -2.89
C GLU A 143 16.01 8.55 -2.73
N LEU A 144 15.60 7.86 -3.82
CA LEU A 144 15.33 6.43 -3.81
C LEU A 144 16.59 5.59 -3.60
N GLU A 145 17.72 6.01 -4.14
CA GLU A 145 19.00 5.36 -3.88
C GLU A 145 19.41 5.54 -2.41
N LEU A 146 19.23 6.75 -1.87
CA LEU A 146 19.46 7.02 -0.44
C LEU A 146 18.61 6.12 0.45
N LEU A 147 17.30 5.99 0.16
CA LEU A 147 16.39 5.08 0.85
C LEU A 147 16.89 3.63 0.76
N GLY A 148 17.21 3.18 -0.46
CA GLY A 148 17.64 1.81 -0.72
C GLY A 148 18.95 1.42 -0.02
N ASN A 149 19.82 2.40 0.29
CA ASN A 149 21.06 2.20 1.03
C ASN A 149 20.86 2.17 2.56
N GLN A 150 19.70 2.60 3.06
CA GLN A 150 19.40 2.67 4.50
C GLN A 150 18.49 1.55 4.98
N ILE A 151 17.65 1.00 4.11
CA ILE A 151 16.73 -0.09 4.48
C ILE A 151 17.37 -1.47 4.31
N ALA A 152 16.87 -2.46 5.04
CA ALA A 152 17.39 -3.83 5.02
C ALA A 152 17.31 -4.49 3.63
N ASN A 153 16.27 -4.19 2.83
CA ASN A 153 16.09 -4.78 1.51
C ASN A 153 15.49 -3.77 0.51
N LYS A 154 16.34 -3.25 -0.39
CA LYS A 154 15.92 -2.28 -1.42
C LYS A 154 14.85 -2.80 -2.40
N LYS A 155 14.64 -4.11 -2.51
CA LYS A 155 13.56 -4.67 -3.33
C LYS A 155 12.17 -4.39 -2.74
N ARG A 156 12.08 -3.96 -1.49
CA ARG A 156 10.85 -3.52 -0.84
C ARG A 156 10.44 -2.08 -1.19
N ILE A 157 11.19 -1.43 -2.07
CA ILE A 157 10.81 -0.13 -2.63
C ILE A 157 9.94 -0.36 -3.86
N ILE A 158 8.78 0.30 -3.87
CA ILE A 158 7.82 0.31 -4.97
C ILE A 158 7.75 1.73 -5.51
N LYS A 159 7.83 1.91 -6.81
CA LYS A 159 7.59 3.19 -7.49
C LYS A 159 6.09 3.32 -7.77
N GLU A 160 5.42 4.27 -7.13
CA GLU A 160 4.01 4.51 -7.38
C GLU A 160 3.83 5.23 -8.71
N ALA A 161 3.02 4.62 -9.57
CA ALA A 161 2.60 5.17 -10.84
C ALA A 161 1.22 5.83 -10.72
N THR A 162 0.79 6.57 -11.74
CA THR A 162 -0.55 7.16 -11.81
C THR A 162 -1.57 6.26 -12.51
N ASN A 163 -1.11 5.24 -13.24
CA ASN A 163 -1.96 4.33 -14.00
C ASN A 163 -1.17 3.08 -14.45
N SER A 164 -1.88 2.11 -15.05
CA SER A 164 -1.32 0.85 -15.51
C SER A 164 -0.22 1.01 -16.58
N ILE A 165 -0.30 2.03 -17.43
CA ILE A 165 0.71 2.25 -18.48
C ILE A 165 2.04 2.66 -17.87
N SER A 166 2.02 3.67 -17.00
CA SER A 166 3.24 4.13 -16.32
C SER A 166 3.81 3.04 -15.40
N ALA A 167 2.96 2.28 -14.70
CA ALA A 167 3.42 1.14 -13.91
C ALA A 167 4.11 0.08 -14.78
N GLY A 168 3.53 -0.25 -15.94
CA GLY A 168 4.12 -1.17 -16.91
C GLY A 168 5.50 -0.72 -17.43
N ILE A 169 5.67 0.59 -17.69
CA ILE A 169 6.95 1.18 -18.08
C ILE A 169 7.99 0.98 -16.96
N TYR A 170 7.66 1.30 -15.70
CA TYR A 170 8.59 1.13 -14.58
C TYR A 170 8.97 -0.34 -14.37
N ILE A 171 8.00 -1.26 -14.49
CA ILE A 171 8.26 -2.71 -14.39
C ILE A 171 9.19 -3.17 -15.52
N SER A 172 9.00 -2.67 -16.76
CA SER A 172 9.88 -3.03 -17.88
C SER A 172 11.32 -2.57 -17.69
N HIS A 173 11.54 -1.54 -16.87
CA HIS A 173 12.87 -1.07 -16.45
C HIS A 173 13.40 -1.81 -15.21
N GLY A 174 12.74 -2.86 -14.75
CA GLY A 174 13.18 -3.71 -13.65
C GLY A 174 12.78 -3.23 -12.25
N HIS A 175 11.92 -2.21 -12.16
CA HIS A 175 11.43 -1.70 -10.88
C HIS A 175 10.17 -2.44 -10.42
N ASN A 176 9.98 -2.58 -9.11
CA ASN A 176 8.67 -2.86 -8.57
C ASN A 176 7.80 -1.60 -8.72
N SER A 177 6.60 -1.75 -9.27
CA SER A 177 5.69 -0.62 -9.46
C SER A 177 4.24 -1.04 -9.35
N ILE A 178 3.43 -0.14 -8.81
CA ILE A 178 1.99 -0.28 -8.64
C ILE A 178 1.35 1.12 -8.67
N TYR A 179 0.02 1.21 -8.76
CA TYR A 179 -0.74 2.43 -8.54
C TYR A 179 -1.87 2.14 -7.55
N GLY A 180 -2.25 3.13 -6.77
CA GLY A 180 -3.38 3.09 -5.84
C GLY A 180 -4.49 4.03 -6.28
N SER A 181 -5.62 4.00 -5.59
CA SER A 181 -6.75 4.90 -5.86
C SER A 181 -6.46 6.33 -5.42
N ASP A 182 -5.68 6.51 -4.33
CA ASP A 182 -5.53 7.82 -3.67
C ASP A 182 -6.92 8.45 -3.44
N VAL A 183 -7.82 7.67 -2.86
CA VAL A 183 -9.26 7.99 -2.80
C VAL A 183 -9.53 9.36 -2.22
N HIS A 184 -10.25 10.18 -2.99
CA HIS A 184 -10.69 11.51 -2.59
C HIS A 184 -12.17 11.54 -2.18
N ASP A 185 -12.97 10.59 -2.71
CA ASP A 185 -14.41 10.50 -2.48
C ASP A 185 -14.85 9.03 -2.40
N TRP A 186 -15.28 8.62 -1.23
CA TRP A 186 -15.73 7.25 -0.99
C TRP A 186 -17.03 6.89 -1.74
N ASP A 187 -17.83 7.86 -2.15
CA ASP A 187 -19.03 7.59 -2.94
C ASP A 187 -18.69 7.09 -4.36
N SER A 188 -17.51 7.41 -4.88
CA SER A 188 -17.00 6.94 -6.17
C SER A 188 -16.17 5.67 -6.09
N TYR A 189 -15.76 5.24 -4.91
CA TYR A 189 -14.73 4.21 -4.73
C TYR A 189 -15.07 2.85 -5.37
N ILE A 190 -16.33 2.40 -5.31
CA ILE A 190 -16.74 1.12 -5.94
C ILE A 190 -16.39 1.14 -7.44
N LYS A 191 -16.70 2.24 -8.14
CA LYS A 191 -16.40 2.39 -9.57
C LYS A 191 -14.90 2.55 -9.83
N GLU A 192 -14.21 3.31 -9.01
CA GLU A 192 -12.76 3.51 -9.12
C GLU A 192 -12.00 2.21 -8.91
N SER A 193 -12.47 1.36 -7.98
CA SER A 193 -11.87 0.06 -7.69
C SER A 193 -11.89 -0.92 -8.87
N GLU A 194 -12.76 -0.71 -9.88
CA GLU A 194 -12.77 -1.52 -11.09
C GLU A 194 -11.45 -1.42 -11.88
N ASN A 195 -10.75 -0.29 -11.77
CA ASN A 195 -9.52 0.02 -12.50
C ASN A 195 -8.25 -0.20 -11.68
N LEU A 196 -8.35 -0.72 -10.46
CA LEU A 196 -7.19 -0.99 -9.61
C LEU A 196 -6.30 -2.10 -10.18
N PRO A 197 -5.01 -2.11 -9.82
CA PRO A 197 -4.09 -3.14 -10.28
C PRO A 197 -4.47 -4.52 -9.75
N GLU A 198 -4.14 -5.54 -10.53
CA GLU A 198 -4.35 -6.93 -10.17
C GLU A 198 -3.03 -7.67 -9.99
N LEU A 199 -2.85 -8.27 -8.82
CA LEU A 199 -1.81 -9.28 -8.61
C LEU A 199 -2.23 -10.57 -9.33
N ARG A 200 -1.33 -11.09 -10.15
CA ARG A 200 -1.58 -12.34 -10.91
C ARG A 200 -1.47 -13.60 -10.07
N LEU A 201 -0.81 -13.49 -8.92
CA LEU A 201 -0.63 -14.59 -7.97
C LEU A 201 -1.53 -14.35 -6.75
N PRO A 202 -2.09 -15.42 -6.16
CA PRO A 202 -2.90 -15.31 -4.95
C PRO A 202 -1.98 -15.05 -3.74
N VAL A 203 -2.01 -13.81 -3.24
CA VAL A 203 -1.25 -13.38 -2.06
C VAL A 203 -2.16 -13.47 -0.84
N GLU A 204 -1.81 -14.32 0.11
CA GLU A 204 -2.61 -14.60 1.30
C GLU A 204 -2.11 -13.89 2.55
N SER A 205 -0.92 -13.27 2.49
CA SER A 205 -0.34 -12.54 3.62
C SER A 205 0.61 -11.43 3.17
N PHE A 206 0.89 -10.50 4.10
CA PHE A 206 1.89 -9.45 3.90
C PHE A 206 3.28 -10.04 3.63
N GLU A 207 3.65 -11.11 4.32
CA GLU A 207 4.92 -11.80 4.12
C GLU A 207 5.06 -12.37 2.71
N GLN A 208 4.01 -13.03 2.18
CA GLN A 208 4.03 -13.49 0.78
C GLN A 208 4.18 -12.34 -0.20
N PHE A 209 3.55 -11.18 0.07
CA PHE A 209 3.70 -10.00 -0.76
C PHE A 209 5.14 -9.48 -0.75
N THR A 210 5.78 -9.37 0.42
CA THR A 210 7.19 -8.93 0.51
C THR A 210 8.13 -9.90 -0.19
N LEU A 211 7.93 -11.21 -0.05
CA LEU A 211 8.72 -12.22 -0.75
C LEU A 211 8.55 -12.16 -2.29
N LEU A 212 7.35 -11.79 -2.78
CA LEU A 212 7.15 -11.54 -4.21
C LEU A 212 7.92 -10.30 -4.69
N LEU A 213 7.94 -9.21 -3.92
CA LEU A 213 8.75 -8.03 -4.22
C LEU A 213 10.24 -8.37 -4.26
N GLU A 214 10.68 -9.21 -3.36
CA GLU A 214 12.06 -9.69 -3.25
C GLU A 214 12.42 -10.70 -4.33
N LYS A 215 11.44 -11.18 -5.11
CA LYS A 215 11.57 -12.20 -6.15
C LYS A 215 12.08 -13.53 -5.57
N ASP A 216 11.53 -13.94 -4.43
CA ASP A 216 11.80 -15.25 -3.83
C ASP A 216 11.24 -16.38 -4.70
N GLU A 217 12.13 -17.20 -5.26
CA GLU A 217 11.74 -18.26 -6.21
C GLU A 217 10.86 -19.34 -5.58
N ALA A 218 11.10 -19.68 -4.31
CA ALA A 218 10.32 -20.71 -3.63
C ALA A 218 8.87 -20.27 -3.43
N THR A 219 8.66 -19.02 -3.00
CA THR A 219 7.35 -18.40 -2.85
C THR A 219 6.64 -18.30 -4.19
N ILE A 220 7.32 -17.82 -5.24
CA ILE A 220 6.74 -17.71 -6.59
C ILE A 220 6.28 -19.07 -7.10
N ASN A 221 7.11 -20.11 -6.97
CA ASN A 221 6.78 -21.47 -7.39
C ASN A 221 5.60 -22.05 -6.61
N THR A 222 5.52 -21.79 -5.30
CA THR A 222 4.40 -22.23 -4.44
C THR A 222 3.10 -21.61 -4.90
N LEU A 223 3.07 -20.29 -5.12
CA LEU A 223 1.88 -19.55 -5.56
C LEU A 223 1.46 -19.93 -6.98
N LEU A 224 2.40 -20.19 -7.89
CA LEU A 224 2.11 -20.68 -9.25
C LEU A 224 1.47 -22.08 -9.21
N ASN A 225 1.98 -22.99 -8.37
CA ASN A 225 1.44 -24.33 -8.23
C ASN A 225 0.03 -24.34 -7.62
N SER A 226 -0.25 -23.46 -6.66
CA SER A 226 -1.60 -23.27 -6.09
C SER A 226 -2.60 -22.84 -7.18
N LYS A 227 -2.24 -21.83 -7.96
CA LYS A 227 -3.07 -21.34 -9.08
C LYS A 227 -3.32 -22.40 -10.14
N THR A 228 -2.34 -23.25 -10.45
CA THR A 228 -2.49 -24.32 -11.43
C THR A 228 -3.46 -25.40 -10.94
N LYS A 229 -3.45 -25.73 -9.65
CA LYS A 229 -4.41 -26.67 -9.06
C LYS A 229 -5.86 -26.17 -9.13
N GLU A 230 -6.11 -24.91 -8.80
CA GLU A 230 -7.45 -24.32 -8.92
C GLU A 230 -7.98 -24.37 -10.36
N ASN A 231 -7.12 -24.10 -11.35
CA ASN A 231 -7.50 -24.17 -12.76
C ASN A 231 -7.76 -25.60 -13.27
N VAL A 232 -7.14 -26.61 -12.68
CA VAL A 232 -7.36 -28.03 -13.05
C VAL A 232 -8.66 -28.57 -12.45
N GLU A 233 -9.09 -28.09 -11.29
CA GLU A 233 -10.37 -28.48 -10.66
C GLU A 233 -11.58 -27.85 -11.36
N LEU A 234 -11.40 -26.74 -12.09
CA LEU A 234 -12.50 -25.98 -12.73
C LEU A 234 -12.89 -26.45 -14.15
N VAL A 235 -12.22 -27.45 -14.72
CA VAL A 235 -12.57 -27.98 -16.04
C VAL A 235 -12.78 -29.49 -15.96
N PRO A 236 -13.98 -29.98 -15.62
CA PRO A 236 -14.33 -31.35 -15.94
C PRO A 236 -14.45 -31.47 -17.46
N PHE A 237 -13.50 -32.14 -18.08
CA PHE A 237 -13.64 -32.61 -19.46
C PHE A 237 -14.76 -33.68 -19.47
N THR A 238 -15.95 -33.32 -19.86
CA THR A 238 -16.91 -34.25 -20.38
C THR A 238 -16.53 -34.60 -21.81
N VAL A 239 -15.92 -35.76 -21.99
CA VAL A 239 -15.84 -36.37 -23.31
C VAL A 239 -17.28 -36.81 -23.63
N ALA A 240 -17.90 -36.15 -24.58
CA ALA A 240 -19.16 -36.66 -25.17
C ALA A 240 -18.79 -37.84 -26.04
N ASP A 241 -19.37 -39.00 -25.77
CA ASP A 241 -19.37 -40.19 -26.62
C ASP A 241 -20.08 -39.92 -27.95
#